data_5649df917c269cdcda946a54b2ffc26d
#
_entry.id   5649df917c269cdcda946a54b2ffc26d
#
_cell.length_a   1.000
_cell.length_b   1.000
_cell.length_c   1.000
_cell.angle_alpha   90.00
_cell.angle_beta   90.00
_cell.angle_gamma   90.00
#
_symmetry.space_group_name_H-M   'P 1'
#
loop_
_entity.id
_entity.type
_entity.pdbx_description
1 polymer ?
#
loop_
_entity_poly.entity_id
_entity_poly.type
_entity_poly.pdbx_seq_one_letter_code
_entity_poly.pdbx_strand_id
1 'polypeptide(L)'
;MKKLFNNSLILKIMPLILVLSLVFCGTFAVSQPLKIEINKGIIEPLPLALPSFVAENNLSEIGENLTSVIIDDLYGTGLFKIIEDHTQAYEITNFNDPIRFGDWKTINSQALLVGSVSSNGTTNITVKFRLFDVFSETQIGNGLKFSGPKKGWRRIAHKIADEVYSRLTGEQKYFDSRVAFVAHKGPKNNLKKRLVLMDYDGANQVFLTNEEDFLVLAPRFSPNGNKLLFTSYESGSPQIYLLDIRSRTKIILQENPGEMSFSSSFSPNGEDIVFSLSAGSNTDIYKLNIASNSRSRLTSSVAIDTAPSFSPDGRKVVFESDRSGTQQLYIMPSSGGNAKRISFGKGSYGTPFWAPTGNLIAFTKQNEGVFHIGIMSSEGLEETLLTTSFLDEGPTWSPNGRVIMFTRETSGSGGSSTLYSVDVTGQNLKPVRANSSDPSWSKLLN
;
A
#
# COMPACT_ATOMS: atom_id res chain seq x y z
N MET A 1 64.41 -60.46 25.58
CA MET A 1 64.52 -60.00 24.19
C MET A 1 63.35 -59.12 23.90
N LYS A 2 63.54 -57.80 23.91
CA LYS A 2 62.45 -56.79 23.59
C LYS A 2 62.49 -56.58 22.10
N LYS A 3 61.37 -56.78 21.42
CA LYS A 3 61.14 -56.31 20.01
C LYS A 3 60.54 -54.91 20.04
N LEU A 4 61.30 -53.97 19.61
CA LEU A 4 60.87 -52.59 19.31
C LEU A 4 60.01 -52.56 18.02
N PHE A 5 58.74 -52.23 18.14
CA PHE A 5 57.92 -51.94 16.99
C PHE A 5 58.17 -50.49 16.56
N ASN A 6 58.50 -50.36 15.29
CA ASN A 6 58.92 -49.12 14.66
C ASN A 6 57.69 -48.25 14.35
N ASN A 7 57.46 -47.24 15.19
CA ASN A 7 56.29 -46.29 15.09
C ASN A 7 56.44 -45.18 14.04
N SER A 8 57.45 -45.28 13.15
CA SER A 8 57.77 -44.20 12.19
C SER A 8 56.92 -44.19 10.91
N LEU A 9 56.18 -45.30 10.62
CA LEU A 9 55.41 -45.39 9.39
C LEU A 9 53.98 -44.82 9.50
N ILE A 10 53.40 -44.84 10.72
CA ILE A 10 52.04 -44.35 10.98
C ILE A 10 51.99 -42.81 10.99
N LEU A 11 53.08 -42.15 11.39
CA LEU A 11 53.13 -40.67 11.49
C LEU A 11 53.32 -39.97 10.14
N LYS A 12 53.70 -40.69 9.07
CA LYS A 12 53.88 -40.12 7.72
C LYS A 12 52.64 -40.22 6.83
N ILE A 13 51.69 -41.06 7.19
CA ILE A 13 50.47 -41.26 6.39
C ILE A 13 49.32 -40.37 6.87
N MET A 14 49.32 -39.96 8.14
CA MET A 14 48.27 -39.09 8.70
C MET A 14 48.17 -37.70 8.07
N PRO A 15 49.22 -36.96 7.71
CA PRO A 15 49.04 -35.67 7.05
C PRO A 15 48.55 -35.77 5.61
N LEU A 16 48.76 -36.92 4.92
CA LEU A 16 48.30 -37.08 3.53
C LEU A 16 46.78 -37.36 3.43
N ILE A 17 46.22 -38.04 4.43
CA ILE A 17 44.78 -38.28 4.53
C ILE A 17 44.04 -36.99 4.95
N LEU A 18 44.64 -36.15 5.78
CA LEU A 18 44.06 -34.86 6.20
C LEU A 18 44.06 -33.81 5.08
N VAL A 19 45.03 -33.84 4.16
CA VAL A 19 45.09 -32.95 2.98
C VAL A 19 44.13 -33.42 1.90
N LEU A 20 43.89 -34.74 1.76
CA LEU A 20 42.95 -35.28 0.77
C LEU A 20 41.49 -35.09 1.19
N SER A 21 41.19 -35.01 2.51
CA SER A 21 39.84 -34.70 3.01
C SER A 21 39.46 -33.21 2.91
N LEU A 22 40.46 -32.29 2.85
CA LEU A 22 40.24 -30.86 2.67
C LEU A 22 39.99 -30.44 1.21
N VAL A 23 40.29 -31.28 0.22
CA VAL A 23 40.08 -30.96 -1.20
C VAL A 23 38.68 -31.36 -1.66
N PHE A 24 37.91 -32.13 -0.88
CA PHE A 24 36.53 -32.55 -1.23
C PHE A 24 35.43 -31.81 -0.46
N CYS A 25 35.74 -30.76 0.31
CA CYS A 25 34.71 -29.80 0.75
C CYS A 25 34.44 -28.83 -0.42
N GLY A 26 33.92 -29.34 -1.52
CA GLY A 26 33.30 -28.54 -2.52
C GLY A 26 32.16 -27.78 -1.86
N THR A 27 32.36 -26.49 -1.67
CA THR A 27 31.25 -25.59 -1.33
C THR A 27 30.24 -25.68 -2.45
N PHE A 28 29.18 -26.44 -2.25
CA PHE A 28 27.97 -26.26 -3.03
C PHE A 28 27.55 -24.81 -2.78
N ALA A 29 27.90 -23.92 -3.68
CA ALA A 29 27.31 -22.59 -3.72
C ALA A 29 25.81 -22.81 -3.97
N VAL A 30 25.03 -22.87 -2.90
CA VAL A 30 23.59 -22.78 -3.00
C VAL A 30 23.32 -21.40 -3.58
N SER A 31 23.00 -21.35 -4.85
CA SER A 31 22.53 -20.11 -5.48
C SER A 31 21.39 -19.55 -4.61
N GLN A 32 21.63 -18.40 -4.01
CA GLN A 32 20.54 -17.74 -3.29
C GLN A 32 19.46 -17.38 -4.31
N PRO A 33 18.17 -17.57 -3.95
CA PRO A 33 17.08 -17.21 -4.86
C PRO A 33 17.16 -15.72 -5.20
N LEU A 34 16.91 -15.38 -6.46
CA LEU A 34 16.85 -14.00 -6.93
C LEU A 34 15.87 -13.20 -6.07
N LYS A 35 16.39 -12.21 -5.34
CA LYS A 35 15.62 -11.36 -4.44
C LYS A 35 16.17 -9.93 -4.42
N ILE A 36 15.25 -8.96 -4.47
CA ILE A 36 15.60 -7.54 -4.32
C ILE A 36 15.75 -7.24 -2.82
N GLU A 37 16.92 -6.77 -2.40
CA GLU A 37 17.13 -6.25 -1.05
C GLU A 37 16.71 -4.79 -0.99
N ILE A 38 15.65 -4.51 -0.26
CA ILE A 38 15.10 -3.16 -0.09
C ILE A 38 15.73 -2.52 1.15
N ASN A 39 16.84 -1.82 0.94
CA ASN A 39 17.57 -1.07 1.96
C ASN A 39 17.27 0.45 1.82
N LYS A 40 17.59 1.26 2.86
CA LYS A 40 17.48 2.74 2.82
C LYS A 40 18.44 3.43 1.82
N GLY A 41 19.25 2.65 1.08
CA GLY A 41 20.21 3.15 0.09
C GLY A 41 19.64 3.26 -1.33
N ILE A 42 20.53 3.49 -2.30
CA ILE A 42 20.19 3.45 -3.73
C ILE A 42 19.90 2.01 -4.10
N ILE A 43 18.67 1.73 -4.55
CA ILE A 43 18.25 0.41 -5.03
C ILE A 43 18.52 0.39 -6.54
N GLU A 44 19.33 -0.55 -6.99
CA GLU A 44 19.45 -0.83 -8.43
C GLU A 44 18.22 -1.64 -8.88
N PRO A 45 17.37 -1.09 -9.77
CA PRO A 45 16.16 -1.79 -10.19
C PRO A 45 16.49 -3.09 -10.94
N LEU A 46 15.81 -4.18 -10.58
CA LEU A 46 15.98 -5.51 -11.15
C LEU A 46 15.51 -5.55 -12.62
N PRO A 47 16.37 -5.93 -13.58
CA PRO A 47 15.99 -6.07 -14.98
C PRO A 47 15.01 -7.25 -15.17
N LEU A 48 13.77 -6.93 -15.58
CA LEU A 48 12.67 -7.87 -15.78
C LEU A 48 12.23 -7.85 -17.25
N ALA A 49 12.27 -9.00 -17.90
CA ALA A 49 11.64 -9.21 -19.20
C ALA A 49 10.21 -9.71 -19.03
N LEU A 50 9.29 -9.09 -19.76
CA LEU A 50 7.88 -9.42 -19.75
C LEU A 50 7.33 -9.34 -21.18
N PRO A 51 7.52 -10.39 -22.01
CA PRO A 51 6.91 -10.47 -23.33
C PRO A 51 5.39 -10.52 -23.24
N SER A 52 4.71 -10.12 -24.31
CA SER A 52 3.26 -10.16 -24.39
C SER A 52 2.72 -11.55 -24.04
N PHE A 53 1.65 -11.61 -23.28
CA PHE A 53 1.03 -12.86 -22.88
C PHE A 53 0.49 -13.59 -24.12
N VAL A 54 0.84 -14.87 -24.26
CA VAL A 54 0.33 -15.73 -25.33
C VAL A 54 -1.19 -15.82 -25.23
N ALA A 55 -1.89 -15.40 -26.28
CA ALA A 55 -3.35 -15.30 -26.28
C ALA A 55 -3.99 -16.25 -27.30
N GLU A 56 -5.11 -16.87 -26.92
CA GLU A 56 -5.96 -17.55 -27.89
C GLU A 56 -6.64 -16.54 -28.83
N ASN A 57 -6.95 -16.96 -30.04
CA ASN A 57 -7.32 -16.20 -31.25
C ASN A 57 -8.15 -14.91 -31.10
N ASN A 58 -8.98 -14.75 -30.09
CA ASN A 58 -9.83 -13.58 -29.91
C ASN A 58 -9.54 -12.81 -28.59
N LEU A 59 -8.39 -13.10 -27.97
CA LEU A 59 -7.99 -12.54 -26.68
C LEU A 59 -6.68 -11.75 -26.75
N SER A 60 -6.13 -11.49 -27.93
CA SER A 60 -4.86 -10.79 -28.12
C SER A 60 -4.84 -9.43 -27.42
N GLU A 61 -5.89 -8.62 -27.59
CA GLU A 61 -6.04 -7.34 -26.91
C GLU A 61 -6.03 -7.49 -25.38
N ILE A 62 -6.65 -8.54 -24.84
CA ILE A 62 -6.62 -8.80 -23.40
C ILE A 62 -5.23 -9.24 -22.95
N GLY A 63 -4.51 -10.05 -23.76
CA GLY A 63 -3.13 -10.43 -23.50
C GLY A 63 -2.20 -9.23 -23.41
N GLU A 64 -2.28 -8.32 -24.35
CA GLU A 64 -1.53 -7.06 -24.39
C GLU A 64 -1.89 -6.16 -23.19
N ASN A 65 -3.18 -5.98 -22.92
CA ASN A 65 -3.64 -5.19 -21.80
C ASN A 65 -3.21 -5.75 -20.43
N LEU A 66 -3.24 -7.09 -20.25
CA LEU A 66 -2.71 -7.76 -19.06
C LEU A 66 -1.22 -7.44 -18.88
N THR A 67 -0.44 -7.59 -19.96
CA THR A 67 1.00 -7.31 -19.97
C THR A 67 1.28 -5.87 -19.60
N SER A 68 0.60 -4.90 -20.21
CA SER A 68 0.76 -3.47 -19.93
C SER A 68 0.50 -3.14 -18.46
N VAL A 69 -0.61 -3.62 -17.90
CA VAL A 69 -0.94 -3.34 -16.49
C VAL A 69 0.08 -3.95 -15.53
N ILE A 70 0.55 -5.17 -15.79
CA ILE A 70 1.58 -5.81 -14.96
C ILE A 70 2.90 -5.01 -15.03
N ILE A 71 3.26 -4.53 -16.23
CA ILE A 71 4.43 -3.67 -16.43
C ILE A 71 4.29 -2.38 -15.62
N ASP A 72 3.16 -1.69 -15.75
CA ASP A 72 2.90 -0.42 -15.06
C ASP A 72 2.95 -0.58 -13.54
N ASP A 73 2.35 -1.66 -13.01
CA ASP A 73 2.36 -1.98 -11.59
C ASP A 73 3.80 -2.18 -11.07
N LEU A 74 4.58 -3.03 -11.74
CA LEU A 74 5.93 -3.37 -11.31
C LEU A 74 6.91 -2.20 -11.50
N TYR A 75 6.89 -1.55 -12.68
CA TYR A 75 7.69 -0.37 -12.97
C TYR A 75 7.38 0.77 -12.00
N GLY A 76 6.08 0.96 -11.70
CA GLY A 76 5.60 1.97 -10.78
C GLY A 76 6.14 1.86 -9.35
N THR A 77 6.74 0.74 -8.97
CA THR A 77 7.39 0.57 -7.66
C THR A 77 8.78 1.19 -7.59
N GLY A 78 9.44 1.44 -8.73
CA GLY A 78 10.85 1.83 -8.81
C GLY A 78 11.84 0.70 -8.52
N LEU A 79 11.37 -0.52 -8.28
CA LEU A 79 12.19 -1.70 -7.95
C LEU A 79 12.54 -2.55 -9.19
N PHE A 80 11.86 -2.32 -10.30
CA PHE A 80 12.01 -3.09 -11.54
C PHE A 80 12.38 -2.19 -12.71
N LYS A 81 13.34 -2.64 -13.52
CA LYS A 81 13.66 -2.07 -14.81
C LYS A 81 13.09 -2.99 -15.90
N ILE A 82 12.03 -2.54 -16.55
CA ILE A 82 11.43 -3.31 -17.63
C ILE A 82 12.34 -3.27 -18.86
N ILE A 83 12.59 -4.45 -19.46
CA ILE A 83 13.33 -4.57 -20.70
C ILE A 83 12.30 -4.51 -21.84
N GLU A 84 12.28 -3.40 -22.58
CA GLU A 84 11.30 -3.15 -23.64
C GLU A 84 11.68 -3.84 -24.96
N ASP A 85 12.98 -3.89 -25.29
CA ASP A 85 13.46 -4.51 -26.52
C ASP A 85 13.75 -6.01 -26.32
N HIS A 86 12.86 -6.83 -26.85
CA HIS A 86 12.96 -8.29 -26.85
C HIS A 86 13.34 -8.85 -28.22
N THR A 87 13.71 -8.01 -29.22
CA THR A 87 13.93 -8.42 -30.59
C THR A 87 15.07 -9.43 -30.78
N GLN A 88 16.02 -9.48 -29.84
CA GLN A 88 17.11 -10.43 -29.80
C GLN A 88 16.77 -11.74 -29.09
N ALA A 89 15.64 -11.80 -28.38
CA ALA A 89 15.18 -12.98 -27.68
C ALA A 89 14.18 -13.77 -28.57
N TYR A 90 14.13 -15.09 -28.36
CA TYR A 90 13.15 -15.94 -29.03
C TYR A 90 11.72 -15.53 -28.61
N GLU A 91 10.85 -15.33 -29.62
CA GLU A 91 9.44 -15.06 -29.39
C GLU A 91 8.73 -16.28 -28.79
N ILE A 92 8.10 -16.07 -27.62
CA ILE A 92 7.34 -17.11 -26.92
C ILE A 92 5.93 -17.16 -27.51
N THR A 93 5.71 -18.10 -28.42
CA THR A 93 4.41 -18.30 -29.10
C THR A 93 3.52 -19.34 -28.42
N ASN A 94 4.07 -20.17 -27.51
CA ASN A 94 3.34 -21.15 -26.75
C ASN A 94 3.79 -21.12 -25.28
N PHE A 95 2.84 -21.03 -24.37
CA PHE A 95 3.09 -20.96 -22.92
C PHE A 95 3.89 -22.17 -22.37
N ASN A 96 3.76 -23.35 -23.00
CA ASN A 96 4.41 -24.57 -22.54
C ASN A 96 5.80 -24.80 -23.17
N ASP A 97 6.23 -23.95 -24.10
CA ASP A 97 7.54 -24.09 -24.71
C ASP A 97 8.67 -24.03 -23.68
N PRO A 98 9.77 -24.76 -23.89
CA PRO A 98 10.98 -24.64 -23.12
C PRO A 98 11.54 -23.22 -23.21
N ILE A 99 11.96 -22.65 -22.10
CA ILE A 99 12.58 -21.32 -22.10
C ILE A 99 14.02 -21.42 -22.61
N ARG A 100 14.35 -20.61 -23.61
CA ARG A 100 15.71 -20.44 -24.12
C ARG A 100 16.45 -19.38 -23.30
N PHE A 101 16.91 -19.74 -22.13
CA PHE A 101 17.52 -18.79 -21.17
C PHE A 101 18.71 -18.01 -21.77
N GLY A 102 19.47 -18.63 -22.70
CA GLY A 102 20.57 -17.96 -23.38
C GLY A 102 20.16 -16.66 -24.07
N ASP A 103 19.02 -16.64 -24.74
CA ASP A 103 18.51 -15.46 -25.44
C ASP A 103 18.19 -14.31 -24.46
N TRP A 104 17.58 -14.65 -23.34
CA TRP A 104 17.23 -13.66 -22.28
C TRP A 104 18.46 -13.14 -21.51
N LYS A 105 19.52 -13.95 -21.41
CA LYS A 105 20.81 -13.50 -20.87
C LYS A 105 21.48 -12.47 -21.77
N THR A 106 21.37 -12.59 -23.10
CA THR A 106 21.99 -11.64 -24.05
C THR A 106 21.44 -10.22 -23.92
N ILE A 107 20.18 -10.06 -23.52
CA ILE A 107 19.54 -8.77 -23.24
C ILE A 107 19.64 -8.34 -21.78
N ASN A 108 20.48 -9.00 -20.97
CA ASN A 108 20.71 -8.73 -19.55
C ASN A 108 19.45 -8.80 -18.69
N SER A 109 18.48 -9.66 -19.02
CA SER A 109 17.34 -9.94 -18.17
C SER A 109 17.76 -10.78 -16.97
N GLN A 110 17.38 -10.38 -15.75
CA GLN A 110 17.59 -11.19 -14.54
C GLN A 110 16.36 -12.04 -14.23
N ALA A 111 15.17 -11.51 -14.44
CA ALA A 111 13.92 -12.26 -14.30
C ALA A 111 13.12 -12.25 -15.61
N LEU A 112 12.37 -13.32 -15.84
CA LEU A 112 11.48 -13.47 -16.99
C LEU A 112 10.09 -13.89 -16.51
N LEU A 113 9.07 -13.09 -16.84
CA LEU A 113 7.66 -13.43 -16.62
C LEU A 113 7.02 -13.86 -17.93
N VAL A 114 6.55 -15.11 -17.98
CA VAL A 114 5.82 -15.68 -19.15
C VAL A 114 4.38 -15.92 -18.75
N GLY A 115 3.44 -15.47 -19.59
CA GLY A 115 2.02 -15.65 -19.33
C GLY A 115 1.23 -16.11 -20.54
N SER A 116 0.01 -16.61 -20.28
CA SER A 116 -0.97 -16.92 -21.32
C SER A 116 -2.38 -16.59 -20.86
N VAL A 117 -3.24 -16.24 -21.82
CA VAL A 117 -4.67 -16.04 -21.60
C VAL A 117 -5.47 -16.92 -22.55
N SER A 118 -6.44 -17.65 -22.02
CA SER A 118 -7.32 -18.55 -22.77
C SER A 118 -8.78 -18.33 -22.39
N SER A 119 -9.68 -18.71 -23.29
CA SER A 119 -11.13 -18.68 -23.04
C SER A 119 -11.52 -19.77 -22.04
N ASN A 120 -12.46 -19.45 -21.16
CA ASN A 120 -13.08 -20.41 -20.26
C ASN A 120 -14.60 -20.21 -20.34
N GLY A 121 -15.19 -20.76 -21.37
CA GLY A 121 -16.57 -20.49 -21.78
C GLY A 121 -16.72 -19.14 -22.48
N THR A 122 -17.95 -18.62 -22.57
CA THR A 122 -18.26 -17.41 -23.35
C THR A 122 -17.90 -16.12 -22.60
N THR A 123 -17.96 -16.13 -21.27
CA THR A 123 -17.86 -14.92 -20.43
C THR A 123 -16.63 -14.87 -19.56
N ASN A 124 -15.91 -15.97 -19.39
CA ASN A 124 -14.76 -16.09 -18.50
C ASN A 124 -13.45 -16.28 -19.25
N ILE A 125 -12.36 -15.92 -18.60
CA ILE A 125 -10.99 -16.16 -19.05
C ILE A 125 -10.21 -16.91 -17.98
N THR A 126 -9.19 -17.61 -18.43
CA THR A 126 -8.15 -18.21 -17.58
C THR A 126 -6.81 -17.62 -17.97
N VAL A 127 -6.10 -17.05 -17.00
CA VAL A 127 -4.75 -16.51 -17.17
C VAL A 127 -3.78 -17.36 -16.37
N LYS A 128 -2.69 -17.78 -16.99
CA LYS A 128 -1.59 -18.53 -16.38
C LYS A 128 -0.32 -17.74 -16.46
N PHE A 129 0.58 -17.91 -15.48
CA PHE A 129 1.92 -17.35 -15.59
C PHE A 129 2.96 -18.22 -14.91
N ARG A 130 4.22 -18.05 -15.33
CA ARG A 130 5.44 -18.61 -14.75
C ARG A 130 6.49 -17.52 -14.64
N LEU A 131 7.22 -17.50 -13.54
CA LEU A 131 8.32 -16.57 -13.29
C LEU A 131 9.62 -17.35 -13.21
N PHE A 132 10.66 -16.85 -13.86
CA PHE A 132 11.97 -17.52 -13.93
C PHE A 132 13.09 -16.59 -13.49
N ASP A 133 14.08 -17.14 -12.83
CA ASP A 133 15.43 -16.58 -12.70
C ASP A 133 16.23 -16.99 -13.97
N VAL A 134 16.61 -15.99 -14.74
CA VAL A 134 17.26 -16.20 -16.05
C VAL A 134 18.68 -16.73 -15.89
N PHE A 135 19.41 -16.31 -14.86
CA PHE A 135 20.81 -16.72 -14.67
C PHE A 135 20.93 -18.11 -14.07
N SER A 136 20.14 -18.45 -13.08
CA SER A 136 20.08 -19.80 -12.51
C SER A 136 19.30 -20.80 -13.36
N GLU A 137 18.58 -20.33 -14.39
CA GLU A 137 17.73 -21.13 -15.29
C GLU A 137 16.64 -21.91 -14.55
N THR A 138 16.14 -21.34 -13.45
CA THR A 138 15.16 -21.98 -12.58
C THR A 138 13.85 -21.21 -12.52
N GLN A 139 12.75 -21.92 -12.27
CA GLN A 139 11.46 -21.30 -12.03
C GLN A 139 11.37 -20.79 -10.58
N ILE A 140 10.98 -19.52 -10.40
CA ILE A 140 10.76 -18.90 -9.08
C ILE A 140 9.35 -19.23 -8.61
N GLY A 141 9.26 -20.17 -7.68
CA GLY A 141 7.98 -20.68 -7.17
C GLY A 141 7.16 -21.46 -8.21
N ASN A 142 5.93 -21.81 -7.86
CA ASN A 142 5.05 -22.55 -8.78
C ASN A 142 4.37 -21.62 -9.78
N GLY A 143 4.10 -22.11 -10.99
CA GLY A 143 3.20 -21.43 -11.92
C GLY A 143 1.80 -21.33 -11.31
N LEU A 144 1.12 -20.22 -11.55
CA LEU A 144 -0.23 -19.96 -11.04
C LEU A 144 -1.23 -19.76 -12.18
N LYS A 145 -2.50 -19.99 -11.83
CA LYS A 145 -3.65 -19.83 -12.70
C LYS A 145 -4.72 -19.02 -12.00
N PHE A 146 -5.19 -17.97 -12.66
CA PHE A 146 -6.36 -17.18 -12.24
C PHE A 146 -7.48 -17.35 -13.24
N SER A 147 -8.71 -17.48 -12.76
CA SER A 147 -9.90 -17.54 -13.62
C SER A 147 -10.94 -16.57 -13.12
N GLY A 148 -11.65 -15.92 -14.03
CA GLY A 148 -12.69 -14.96 -13.68
C GLY A 148 -13.42 -14.41 -14.90
N PRO A 149 -14.40 -13.51 -14.69
CA PRO A 149 -15.10 -12.85 -15.78
C PRO A 149 -14.14 -12.08 -16.70
N LYS A 150 -14.38 -12.13 -18.02
CA LYS A 150 -13.57 -11.39 -19.01
C LYS A 150 -13.42 -9.90 -18.65
N LYS A 151 -14.48 -9.24 -18.18
CA LYS A 151 -14.45 -7.85 -17.74
C LYS A 151 -13.57 -7.58 -16.51
N GLY A 152 -13.19 -8.63 -15.76
CA GLY A 152 -12.32 -8.54 -14.57
C GLY A 152 -10.83 -8.76 -14.87
N TRP A 153 -10.42 -8.74 -16.13
CA TRP A 153 -9.05 -9.00 -16.57
C TRP A 153 -8.02 -8.13 -15.86
N ARG A 154 -8.33 -6.84 -15.64
CA ARG A 154 -7.42 -5.89 -14.97
C ARG A 154 -7.09 -6.30 -13.55
N ARG A 155 -8.10 -6.75 -12.78
CA ARG A 155 -7.90 -7.29 -11.45
C ARG A 155 -7.01 -8.54 -11.44
N ILE A 156 -7.08 -9.38 -12.50
CA ILE A 156 -6.17 -10.53 -12.66
C ILE A 156 -4.74 -10.04 -12.91
N ALA A 157 -4.55 -8.97 -13.69
CA ALA A 157 -3.23 -8.36 -13.89
C ALA A 157 -2.62 -7.91 -12.57
N HIS A 158 -3.34 -7.16 -11.75
CA HIS A 158 -2.88 -6.73 -10.42
C HIS A 158 -2.52 -7.91 -9.51
N LYS A 159 -3.30 -8.99 -9.53
CA LYS A 159 -2.98 -10.22 -8.77
C LYS A 159 -1.68 -10.89 -9.26
N ILE A 160 -1.41 -10.88 -10.55
CA ILE A 160 -0.15 -11.41 -11.11
C ILE A 160 1.02 -10.50 -10.71
N ALA A 161 0.87 -9.19 -10.85
CA ALA A 161 1.87 -8.23 -10.40
C ALA A 161 2.19 -8.38 -8.90
N ASP A 162 1.17 -8.56 -8.05
CA ASP A 162 1.29 -8.85 -6.62
C ASP A 162 2.11 -10.11 -6.34
N GLU A 163 1.88 -11.19 -7.10
CA GLU A 163 2.65 -12.44 -6.97
C GLU A 163 4.11 -12.25 -7.38
N VAL A 164 4.36 -11.58 -8.51
CA VAL A 164 5.73 -11.30 -9.00
C VAL A 164 6.46 -10.41 -8.00
N TYR A 165 5.82 -9.32 -7.57
CA TYR A 165 6.36 -8.40 -6.58
C TYR A 165 6.76 -9.12 -5.29
N SER A 166 5.83 -9.90 -4.73
CA SER A 166 6.06 -10.59 -3.47
C SER A 166 7.17 -11.65 -3.57
N ARG A 167 7.26 -12.39 -4.69
CA ARG A 167 8.30 -13.42 -4.90
C ARG A 167 9.70 -12.82 -5.03
N LEU A 168 9.81 -11.67 -5.72
CA LEU A 168 11.09 -11.04 -6.02
C LEU A 168 11.57 -10.10 -4.90
N THR A 169 10.67 -9.55 -4.08
CA THR A 169 11.02 -8.62 -3.00
C THR A 169 10.92 -9.24 -1.61
N GLY A 170 10.04 -10.23 -1.44
CA GLY A 170 9.64 -10.77 -0.14
C GLY A 170 8.63 -9.89 0.60
N GLU A 171 8.22 -8.77 0.03
CA GLU A 171 7.23 -7.86 0.58
C GLU A 171 5.81 -8.38 0.42
N GLN A 172 4.88 -7.87 1.23
CA GLN A 172 3.46 -8.19 1.08
C GLN A 172 2.85 -7.48 -0.14
N LYS A 173 1.78 -8.04 -0.68
CA LYS A 173 1.01 -7.59 -1.83
C LYS A 173 0.26 -6.28 -1.55
N TYR A 174 -0.03 -5.48 -2.61
CA TYR A 174 -0.86 -4.27 -2.48
C TYR A 174 -1.57 -3.79 -3.76
N PHE A 175 -1.27 -4.37 -4.93
CA PHE A 175 -1.83 -3.89 -6.20
C PHE A 175 -3.33 -4.22 -6.35
N ASP A 176 -3.78 -5.45 -5.96
CA ASP A 176 -5.22 -5.79 -6.01
C ASP A 176 -6.00 -5.10 -4.88
N SER A 177 -6.01 -3.77 -4.90
CA SER A 177 -6.65 -2.90 -3.90
C SER A 177 -7.32 -1.70 -4.54
N ARG A 178 -8.07 -0.92 -3.76
CA ARG A 178 -8.80 0.26 -4.22
C ARG A 178 -8.50 1.48 -3.37
N VAL A 179 -8.73 2.65 -3.96
CA VAL A 179 -8.66 3.94 -3.28
C VAL A 179 -10.02 4.63 -3.38
N ALA A 180 -10.55 5.04 -2.25
CA ALA A 180 -11.65 5.99 -2.16
C ALA A 180 -11.06 7.39 -1.96
N PHE A 181 -11.62 8.38 -2.63
CA PHE A 181 -11.14 9.76 -2.56
C PHE A 181 -12.23 10.77 -2.83
N VAL A 182 -11.96 12.02 -2.64
CA VAL A 182 -12.84 13.14 -2.94
C VAL A 182 -12.41 13.77 -4.27
N ALA A 183 -13.21 13.64 -5.31
CA ALA A 183 -13.03 14.32 -6.59
C ALA A 183 -13.56 15.75 -6.54
N HIS A 184 -12.82 16.67 -7.13
CA HIS A 184 -13.17 18.09 -7.21
C HIS A 184 -13.60 18.47 -8.62
N LYS A 185 -14.66 19.30 -8.72
CA LYS A 185 -15.15 19.85 -9.98
C LYS A 185 -15.61 21.31 -9.79
N GLY A 186 -15.23 22.16 -10.72
CA GLY A 186 -15.60 23.58 -10.71
C GLY A 186 -14.55 24.52 -10.15
N PRO A 187 -14.80 25.83 -10.17
CA PRO A 187 -13.86 26.83 -9.66
C PRO A 187 -13.81 26.82 -8.13
N LYS A 188 -12.69 27.32 -7.55
CA LYS A 188 -12.47 27.33 -6.09
C LYS A 188 -13.59 27.93 -5.25
N ASN A 189 -14.26 28.96 -5.75
CA ASN A 189 -15.39 29.62 -5.09
C ASN A 189 -16.74 28.88 -5.21
N ASN A 190 -16.79 27.83 -6.02
CA ASN A 190 -17.96 26.96 -6.18
C ASN A 190 -17.50 25.52 -6.46
N LEU A 191 -16.68 25.00 -5.58
CA LEU A 191 -16.06 23.69 -5.71
C LEU A 191 -17.06 22.62 -5.28
N LYS A 192 -17.43 21.74 -6.21
CA LYS A 192 -18.25 20.55 -5.94
C LYS A 192 -17.32 19.39 -5.61
N LYS A 193 -17.64 18.65 -4.54
CA LYS A 193 -16.88 17.52 -4.06
C LYS A 193 -17.72 16.25 -4.08
N ARG A 194 -17.16 15.14 -4.60
CA ARG A 194 -17.86 13.86 -4.75
C ARG A 194 -16.98 12.71 -4.26
N LEU A 195 -17.57 11.73 -3.60
CA LEU A 195 -16.88 10.48 -3.30
C LEU A 195 -16.73 9.64 -4.56
N VAL A 196 -15.52 9.16 -4.79
CA VAL A 196 -15.15 8.32 -5.93
C VAL A 196 -14.36 7.12 -5.43
N LEU A 197 -14.56 5.99 -6.08
CA LEU A 197 -13.79 4.77 -5.92
C LEU A 197 -12.99 4.52 -7.19
N MET A 198 -11.72 4.12 -7.07
CA MET A 198 -10.86 3.74 -8.19
C MET A 198 -9.98 2.53 -7.82
N ASP A 199 -9.42 1.85 -8.81
CA ASP A 199 -8.31 0.94 -8.56
C ASP A 199 -7.11 1.75 -8.04
N TYR A 200 -6.15 1.10 -7.37
CA TYR A 200 -5.06 1.81 -6.68
C TYR A 200 -4.23 2.70 -7.63
N ASP A 201 -4.19 2.36 -8.91
CA ASP A 201 -3.44 3.04 -9.97
C ASP A 201 -4.24 4.16 -10.70
N GLY A 202 -5.45 4.45 -10.23
CA GLY A 202 -6.31 5.51 -10.76
C GLY A 202 -7.31 5.08 -11.83
N ALA A 203 -7.32 3.80 -12.23
CA ALA A 203 -8.27 3.26 -13.22
C ALA A 203 -9.64 2.94 -12.61
N ASN A 204 -10.60 2.55 -13.47
CA ASN A 204 -11.94 2.05 -13.11
C ASN A 204 -12.70 2.94 -12.13
N GLN A 205 -12.71 4.25 -12.38
CA GLN A 205 -13.36 5.22 -11.49
C GLN A 205 -14.87 5.05 -11.47
N VAL A 206 -15.41 5.02 -10.26
CA VAL A 206 -16.85 4.91 -10.00
C VAL A 206 -17.27 5.96 -8.98
N PHE A 207 -18.15 6.88 -9.36
CA PHE A 207 -18.71 7.87 -8.45
C PHE A 207 -19.67 7.22 -7.46
N LEU A 208 -19.47 7.48 -6.18
CA LEU A 208 -20.28 6.94 -5.09
C LEU A 208 -21.40 7.89 -4.65
N THR A 209 -21.25 9.20 -4.89
CA THR A 209 -22.23 10.26 -4.61
C THR A 209 -22.54 11.05 -5.88
N ASN A 210 -23.65 11.80 -5.90
CA ASN A 210 -24.09 12.62 -7.04
C ASN A 210 -23.45 14.02 -7.02
N GLU A 211 -23.50 14.75 -8.15
CA GLU A 211 -22.96 16.13 -8.25
C GLU A 211 -23.75 17.15 -7.42
N GLU A 212 -24.98 16.85 -7.09
CA GLU A 212 -25.90 17.71 -6.32
C GLU A 212 -25.78 17.44 -4.82
N ASP A 213 -25.03 16.41 -4.43
CA ASP A 213 -24.81 16.08 -3.03
C ASP A 213 -23.98 17.17 -2.34
N PHE A 214 -24.14 17.25 -1.04
CA PHE A 214 -23.44 18.21 -0.19
C PHE A 214 -21.94 17.95 -0.13
N LEU A 215 -21.20 18.89 0.44
CA LEU A 215 -19.77 18.76 0.68
C LEU A 215 -19.46 17.45 1.41
N VAL A 216 -18.56 16.65 0.85
CA VAL A 216 -18.10 15.38 1.39
C VAL A 216 -16.60 15.41 1.61
N LEU A 217 -16.10 14.78 2.68
CA LEU A 217 -14.71 14.79 3.11
C LEU A 217 -14.31 13.46 3.77
N ALA A 218 -12.99 13.22 3.82
CA ALA A 218 -12.33 12.22 4.66
C ALA A 218 -12.96 10.81 4.59
N PRO A 219 -13.09 10.19 3.40
CA PRO A 219 -13.54 8.80 3.32
C PRO A 219 -12.58 7.86 4.06
N ARG A 220 -13.13 6.77 4.65
CA ARG A 220 -12.34 5.72 5.30
C ARG A 220 -12.98 4.36 5.05
N PHE A 221 -12.22 3.42 4.50
CA PHE A 221 -12.68 2.06 4.27
C PHE A 221 -12.92 1.29 5.56
N SER A 222 -13.98 0.48 5.57
CA SER A 222 -14.09 -0.61 6.54
C SER A 222 -13.02 -1.69 6.29
N PRO A 223 -12.63 -2.46 7.33
CA PRO A 223 -11.57 -3.48 7.19
C PRO A 223 -11.86 -4.55 6.14
N ASN A 224 -13.12 -4.82 5.83
CA ASN A 224 -13.54 -5.77 4.77
C ASN A 224 -13.72 -5.11 3.38
N GLY A 225 -13.49 -3.79 3.26
CA GLY A 225 -13.57 -3.06 2.00
C GLY A 225 -14.97 -2.83 1.42
N ASN A 226 -16.04 -3.21 2.15
CA ASN A 226 -17.43 -3.15 1.65
C ASN A 226 -18.16 -1.86 2.01
N LYS A 227 -17.67 -1.11 2.99
CA LYS A 227 -18.29 0.12 3.48
C LYS A 227 -17.27 1.26 3.54
N LEU A 228 -17.77 2.49 3.50
CA LEU A 228 -17.01 3.71 3.72
C LEU A 228 -17.66 4.55 4.81
N LEU A 229 -16.85 5.04 5.74
CA LEU A 229 -17.19 6.22 6.53
C LEU A 229 -16.81 7.45 5.73
N PHE A 230 -17.54 8.53 5.88
CA PHE A 230 -17.19 9.85 5.36
C PHE A 230 -17.92 10.94 6.14
N THR A 231 -17.38 12.13 6.11
CA THR A 231 -18.03 13.32 6.65
C THR A 231 -18.85 13.98 5.56
N SER A 232 -20.12 14.33 5.83
CA SER A 232 -20.98 15.09 4.91
C SER A 232 -21.67 16.24 5.65
N TYR A 233 -21.93 17.33 4.92
CA TYR A 233 -22.68 18.49 5.40
C TYR A 233 -24.18 18.44 4.98
N GLU A 234 -24.68 17.29 4.58
CA GLU A 234 -26.06 17.09 4.12
C GLU A 234 -27.11 17.49 5.17
N SER A 235 -26.84 17.28 6.44
CA SER A 235 -27.70 17.69 7.55
C SER A 235 -27.55 19.15 7.97
N GLY A 236 -26.77 19.98 7.24
CA GLY A 236 -26.49 21.38 7.56
C GLY A 236 -25.25 21.59 8.45
N SER A 237 -24.77 20.55 9.10
CA SER A 237 -23.53 20.51 9.87
C SER A 237 -22.74 19.25 9.55
N PRO A 238 -21.41 19.20 9.81
CA PRO A 238 -20.61 18.03 9.52
C PRO A 238 -21.04 16.84 10.38
N GLN A 239 -21.44 15.75 9.74
CA GLN A 239 -21.83 14.50 10.37
C GLN A 239 -21.16 13.30 9.67
N ILE A 240 -20.98 12.21 10.40
CA ILE A 240 -20.39 10.98 9.88
C ILE A 240 -21.50 10.11 9.29
N TYR A 241 -21.27 9.72 8.04
CA TYR A 241 -22.12 8.80 7.30
C TYR A 241 -21.41 7.47 7.08
N LEU A 242 -22.17 6.39 7.07
CA LEU A 242 -21.74 5.06 6.68
C LEU A 242 -22.40 4.70 5.36
N LEU A 243 -21.61 4.49 4.31
CA LEU A 243 -22.04 4.10 2.97
C LEU A 243 -21.71 2.62 2.73
N ASP A 244 -22.68 1.84 2.30
CA ASP A 244 -22.45 0.53 1.69
C ASP A 244 -22.11 0.72 0.21
N ILE A 245 -20.91 0.24 -0.20
CA ILE A 245 -20.37 0.48 -1.54
C ILE A 245 -21.17 -0.24 -2.62
N ARG A 246 -21.74 -1.40 -2.32
CA ARG A 246 -22.47 -2.21 -3.30
C ARG A 246 -23.88 -1.69 -3.53
N SER A 247 -24.64 -1.49 -2.44
CA SER A 247 -26.03 -1.03 -2.51
C SER A 247 -26.16 0.48 -2.72
N ARG A 248 -25.12 1.25 -2.47
CA ARG A 248 -25.11 2.73 -2.46
C ARG A 248 -26.02 3.34 -1.40
N THR A 249 -26.45 2.56 -0.42
CA THR A 249 -27.23 3.07 0.71
C THR A 249 -26.30 3.73 1.71
N LYS A 250 -26.70 4.89 2.20
CA LYS A 250 -25.98 5.63 3.25
C LYS A 250 -26.87 5.85 4.45
N ILE A 251 -26.30 5.80 5.64
CA ILE A 251 -26.95 6.12 6.91
C ILE A 251 -26.07 7.10 7.69
N ILE A 252 -26.71 8.01 8.42
CA ILE A 252 -26.01 8.86 9.37
C ILE A 252 -25.75 8.07 10.66
N LEU A 253 -24.53 8.19 11.20
CA LEU A 253 -24.15 7.54 12.44
C LEU A 253 -24.28 8.52 13.61
N GLN A 254 -25.39 8.54 14.30
CA GLN A 254 -25.74 9.46 15.37
C GLN A 254 -25.82 10.93 14.95
N GLU A 255 -27.02 11.45 14.95
CA GLU A 255 -27.30 12.85 14.75
C GLU A 255 -27.90 13.42 16.03
N ASN A 256 -27.21 14.38 16.66
CA ASN A 256 -27.72 15.09 17.80
C ASN A 256 -27.67 16.60 17.54
N PRO A 257 -28.70 17.36 17.88
CA PRO A 257 -28.71 18.81 17.70
C PRO A 257 -27.52 19.50 18.37
N GLY A 258 -26.80 20.33 17.63
CA GLY A 258 -25.66 21.08 18.16
C GLY A 258 -24.35 20.31 18.25
N GLU A 259 -24.31 19.01 17.87
CA GLU A 259 -23.08 18.24 17.74
C GLU A 259 -22.59 18.23 16.29
N MET A 260 -21.25 18.22 16.11
CA MET A 260 -20.59 18.04 14.82
C MET A 260 -19.64 16.84 14.93
N SER A 261 -19.78 15.85 14.06
CA SER A 261 -18.93 14.67 14.03
C SER A 261 -18.12 14.58 12.74
N PHE A 262 -16.83 14.27 12.84
CA PHE A 262 -15.90 14.25 11.69
C PHE A 262 -14.66 13.40 11.98
N SER A 263 -13.78 13.22 10.96
CA SER A 263 -12.49 12.54 11.06
C SER A 263 -12.57 11.15 11.68
N SER A 264 -13.43 10.29 11.13
CA SER A 264 -13.68 8.95 11.67
C SER A 264 -12.69 7.90 11.17
N SER A 265 -12.49 6.83 11.94
CA SER A 265 -11.69 5.66 11.58
C SER A 265 -12.32 4.39 12.14
N PHE A 266 -12.31 3.28 11.37
CA PHE A 266 -12.76 1.97 11.85
C PHE A 266 -11.75 1.32 12.77
N SER A 267 -12.25 0.53 13.72
CA SER A 267 -11.46 -0.49 14.41
C SER A 267 -11.05 -1.61 13.46
N PRO A 268 -9.94 -2.33 13.71
CA PRO A 268 -9.46 -3.41 12.82
C PRO A 268 -10.45 -4.57 12.62
N ASN A 269 -11.37 -4.81 13.57
CA ASN A 269 -12.45 -5.79 13.45
C ASN A 269 -13.70 -5.23 12.75
N GLY A 270 -13.79 -3.91 12.56
CA GLY A 270 -14.91 -3.24 11.91
C GLY A 270 -16.19 -3.07 12.74
N GLU A 271 -16.13 -3.40 14.03
CA GLU A 271 -17.29 -3.31 14.95
C GLU A 271 -17.45 -1.91 15.52
N ASP A 272 -16.34 -1.24 15.79
CA ASP A 272 -16.30 0.09 16.38
C ASP A 272 -15.74 1.11 15.38
N ILE A 273 -16.07 2.38 15.62
CA ILE A 273 -15.39 3.53 15.04
C ILE A 273 -14.88 4.45 16.14
N VAL A 274 -13.79 5.16 15.88
CA VAL A 274 -13.38 6.34 16.63
C VAL A 274 -13.55 7.57 15.76
N PHE A 275 -13.87 8.70 16.35
CA PHE A 275 -14.15 9.93 15.62
C PHE A 275 -14.01 11.17 16.53
N SER A 276 -13.88 12.32 15.89
CA SER A 276 -13.91 13.62 16.55
C SER A 276 -15.35 14.10 16.69
N LEU A 277 -15.73 14.52 17.90
CA LEU A 277 -17.03 15.12 18.17
C LEU A 277 -16.83 16.49 18.80
N SER A 278 -17.38 17.52 18.15
CA SER A 278 -17.47 18.87 18.71
C SER A 278 -18.85 19.11 19.28
N ALA A 279 -18.89 19.45 20.57
CA ALA A 279 -20.11 19.80 21.30
C ALA A 279 -19.84 21.08 22.12
N GLY A 280 -20.47 22.17 21.75
CA GLY A 280 -20.19 23.50 22.35
C GLY A 280 -18.80 24.02 21.94
N SER A 281 -17.96 24.33 22.94
CA SER A 281 -16.62 24.93 22.73
C SER A 281 -15.47 23.90 22.68
N ASN A 282 -15.76 22.63 22.85
CA ASN A 282 -14.74 21.58 22.95
C ASN A 282 -14.89 20.50 21.88
N THR A 283 -13.77 19.88 21.51
CA THR A 283 -13.73 18.75 20.59
C THR A 283 -12.95 17.60 21.21
N ASP A 284 -13.59 16.45 21.31
CA ASP A 284 -13.04 15.25 21.94
C ASP A 284 -13.11 14.02 21.01
N ILE A 285 -12.33 13.00 21.36
CA ILE A 285 -12.38 11.70 20.72
C ILE A 285 -13.47 10.85 21.37
N TYR A 286 -14.34 10.30 20.53
CA TYR A 286 -15.38 9.35 20.91
C TYR A 286 -15.19 8.02 20.21
N LYS A 287 -15.71 6.97 20.83
CA LYS A 287 -15.85 5.64 20.26
C LYS A 287 -17.34 5.29 20.16
N LEU A 288 -17.74 4.72 19.03
CA LEU A 288 -19.10 4.23 18.78
C LEU A 288 -19.04 2.78 18.33
N ASN A 289 -19.81 1.90 18.97
CA ASN A 289 -20.09 0.57 18.46
C ASN A 289 -21.22 0.67 17.42
N ILE A 290 -20.95 0.20 16.19
CA ILE A 290 -21.86 0.38 15.05
C ILE A 290 -23.15 -0.43 15.22
N ALA A 291 -23.08 -1.63 15.76
CA ALA A 291 -24.23 -2.52 15.89
C ALA A 291 -25.17 -2.12 17.03
N SER A 292 -24.61 -1.80 18.20
CA SER A 292 -25.40 -1.39 19.38
C SER A 292 -25.73 0.09 19.43
N ASN A 293 -25.11 0.91 18.56
CA ASN A 293 -25.17 2.36 18.57
C ASN A 293 -24.74 2.98 19.92
N SER A 294 -23.92 2.27 20.69
CA SER A 294 -23.41 2.70 22.00
C SER A 294 -22.19 3.57 21.83
N ARG A 295 -22.24 4.80 22.38
CA ARG A 295 -21.18 5.81 22.31
C ARG A 295 -20.47 5.99 23.65
N SER A 296 -19.16 6.11 23.62
CA SER A 296 -18.32 6.44 24.79
C SER A 296 -17.31 7.53 24.47
N ARG A 297 -17.13 8.49 25.39
CA ARG A 297 -16.11 9.54 25.28
C ARG A 297 -14.77 8.99 25.73
N LEU A 298 -13.72 9.14 24.91
CA LEU A 298 -12.37 8.64 25.21
C LEU A 298 -11.45 9.72 25.78
N THR A 299 -11.62 10.99 25.35
CA THR A 299 -10.88 12.14 25.88
C THR A 299 -11.84 13.15 26.51
N SER A 300 -11.34 13.93 27.48
CA SER A 300 -12.15 14.90 28.23
C SER A 300 -11.32 16.11 28.70
N SER A 301 -10.30 16.50 27.93
CA SER A 301 -9.47 17.66 28.19
C SER A 301 -10.16 18.94 27.68
N VAL A 302 -9.62 20.13 28.07
CA VAL A 302 -10.01 21.41 27.50
C VAL A 302 -9.39 21.66 26.13
N ALA A 303 -8.54 20.76 25.68
CA ALA A 303 -7.85 20.81 24.38
C ALA A 303 -8.75 20.33 23.25
N ILE A 304 -8.40 20.69 22.04
CA ILE A 304 -9.01 20.20 20.81
C ILE A 304 -8.33 18.88 20.43
N ASP A 305 -9.05 17.77 20.61
CA ASP A 305 -8.59 16.42 20.28
C ASP A 305 -9.28 15.94 18.99
N THR A 306 -8.50 15.65 17.91
CA THR A 306 -9.06 15.31 16.58
C THR A 306 -8.27 14.22 15.84
N ALA A 307 -8.80 13.79 14.70
CA ALA A 307 -8.20 12.86 13.74
C ALA A 307 -7.71 11.53 14.35
N PRO A 308 -8.57 10.77 15.06
CA PRO A 308 -8.17 9.52 15.67
C PRO A 308 -7.96 8.38 14.66
N SER A 309 -6.96 7.52 14.90
CA SER A 309 -6.71 6.30 14.14
C SER A 309 -6.34 5.14 15.08
N PHE A 310 -6.98 3.97 14.86
CA PHE A 310 -6.65 2.76 15.63
C PHE A 310 -5.29 2.17 15.26
N SER A 311 -4.63 1.56 16.23
CA SER A 311 -3.51 0.65 15.99
C SER A 311 -4.00 -0.63 15.27
N PRO A 312 -3.11 -1.36 14.54
CA PRO A 312 -3.49 -2.57 13.81
C PRO A 312 -4.08 -3.68 14.70
N ASP A 313 -3.71 -3.73 15.97
CA ASP A 313 -4.23 -4.67 16.98
C ASP A 313 -5.50 -4.17 17.68
N GLY A 314 -5.94 -2.93 17.40
CA GLY A 314 -7.13 -2.31 17.97
C GLY A 314 -7.01 -1.88 19.45
N ARG A 315 -5.82 -2.00 20.05
CA ARG A 315 -5.63 -1.72 21.49
C ARG A 315 -5.33 -0.27 21.82
N LYS A 316 -4.86 0.50 20.83
CA LYS A 316 -4.46 1.90 21.00
C LYS A 316 -5.15 2.77 19.94
N VAL A 317 -5.21 4.07 20.24
CA VAL A 317 -5.65 5.13 19.33
C VAL A 317 -4.58 6.20 19.31
N VAL A 318 -4.09 6.58 18.13
CA VAL A 318 -3.31 7.79 17.91
C VAL A 318 -4.25 8.92 17.51
N PHE A 319 -4.00 10.13 17.96
CA PHE A 319 -4.79 11.32 17.64
C PHE A 319 -3.94 12.58 17.76
N GLU A 320 -4.42 13.68 17.23
CA GLU A 320 -3.80 15.00 17.40
C GLU A 320 -4.47 15.81 18.51
N SER A 321 -3.69 16.62 19.20
CA SER A 321 -4.16 17.47 20.30
C SER A 321 -3.29 18.70 20.48
N ASP A 322 -3.91 19.83 20.81
CA ASP A 322 -3.22 21.08 21.14
C ASP A 322 -2.95 21.27 22.66
N ARG A 323 -3.16 20.22 23.49
CA ARG A 323 -2.99 20.26 24.95
C ARG A 323 -1.59 20.67 25.44
N SER A 324 -0.59 20.66 24.58
CA SER A 324 0.78 21.12 24.88
C SER A 324 1.10 22.50 24.27
N GLY A 325 0.08 23.27 23.86
CA GLY A 325 0.18 24.63 23.31
C GLY A 325 0.22 24.66 21.78
N THR A 326 0.70 23.62 21.14
CA THR A 326 0.67 23.43 19.68
C THR A 326 0.15 22.03 19.37
N GLN A 327 -0.39 21.85 18.17
CA GLN A 327 -0.93 20.57 17.71
C GLN A 327 0.15 19.52 17.64
N GLN A 328 0.00 18.42 18.38
CA GLN A 328 0.96 17.32 18.51
C GLN A 328 0.26 15.98 18.49
N LEU A 329 1.01 14.90 18.26
CA LEU A 329 0.47 13.53 18.23
C LEU A 329 0.54 12.90 19.62
N TYR A 330 -0.56 12.24 19.98
CA TYR A 330 -0.73 11.52 21.24
C TYR A 330 -1.24 10.10 20.98
N ILE A 331 -0.87 9.18 21.85
CA ILE A 331 -1.39 7.79 21.87
C ILE A 331 -2.05 7.53 23.22
N MET A 332 -3.21 6.87 23.21
CA MET A 332 -3.91 6.37 24.38
C MET A 332 -4.43 4.94 24.18
N PRO A 333 -4.81 4.20 25.24
CA PRO A 333 -5.57 2.96 25.10
C PRO A 333 -6.89 3.19 24.33
N SER A 334 -7.36 2.22 23.56
CA SER A 334 -8.63 2.32 22.82
C SER A 334 -9.88 2.27 23.72
N SER A 335 -9.69 2.00 25.02
CA SER A 335 -10.71 2.14 26.06
C SER A 335 -10.76 3.54 26.69
N GLY A 336 -9.91 4.48 26.23
CA GLY A 336 -9.70 5.77 26.88
C GLY A 336 -8.64 5.71 27.98
N GLY A 337 -8.38 6.84 28.61
CA GLY A 337 -7.41 6.98 29.71
C GLY A 337 -6.25 7.92 29.37
N ASN A 338 -5.08 7.70 29.99
CA ASN A 338 -3.96 8.62 29.88
C ASN A 338 -3.38 8.66 28.46
N ALA A 339 -3.32 9.83 27.86
CA ALA A 339 -2.71 10.09 26.58
C ALA A 339 -1.23 10.46 26.76
N LYS A 340 -0.35 9.79 26.00
CA LYS A 340 1.10 10.02 25.95
C LYS A 340 1.45 10.72 24.63
N ARG A 341 2.14 11.88 24.71
CA ARG A 341 2.70 12.56 23.54
C ARG A 341 3.80 11.74 22.91
N ILE A 342 3.83 11.70 21.56
CA ILE A 342 4.83 10.97 20.76
C ILE A 342 5.58 11.85 19.75
N SER A 343 5.13 13.09 19.49
CA SER A 343 5.82 14.04 18.59
C SER A 343 6.50 15.15 19.39
N PHE A 344 7.78 15.38 19.14
CA PHE A 344 8.60 16.33 19.94
C PHE A 344 9.42 17.29 19.08
N GLY A 345 9.38 17.16 17.74
CA GLY A 345 10.07 18.06 16.81
C GLY A 345 9.44 19.46 16.77
N LYS A 346 10.11 20.38 16.10
CA LYS A 346 9.58 21.73 15.84
C LYS A 346 8.35 21.66 14.93
N GLY A 347 7.45 22.64 15.08
CA GLY A 347 6.23 22.78 14.28
C GLY A 347 5.02 22.05 14.83
N SER A 348 3.98 21.93 14.01
CA SER A 348 2.72 21.25 14.33
C SER A 348 2.61 19.93 13.62
N TYR A 349 1.95 18.97 14.26
CA TYR A 349 1.73 17.61 13.74
C TYR A 349 0.24 17.30 13.70
N GLY A 350 -0.25 16.74 12.62
CA GLY A 350 -1.67 16.45 12.45
C GLY A 350 -1.94 15.24 11.56
N THR A 351 -3.23 14.92 11.40
CA THR A 351 -3.76 13.83 10.57
C THR A 351 -3.02 12.50 10.70
N PRO A 352 -2.76 11.99 11.93
CA PRO A 352 -2.03 10.76 12.10
C PRO A 352 -2.82 9.56 11.57
N PHE A 353 -2.14 8.67 10.87
CA PHE A 353 -2.73 7.43 10.41
C PHE A 353 -1.80 6.25 10.65
N TRP A 354 -2.26 5.28 11.44
CA TRP A 354 -1.47 4.11 11.79
C TRP A 354 -1.33 3.15 10.60
N ALA A 355 -0.12 2.65 10.37
CA ALA A 355 0.11 1.67 9.30
C ALA A 355 -0.69 0.38 9.55
N PRO A 356 -1.19 -0.29 8.49
CA PRO A 356 -1.94 -1.53 8.64
C PRO A 356 -1.09 -2.69 9.14
N THR A 357 0.24 -2.56 9.03
CA THR A 357 1.23 -3.54 9.49
C THR A 357 2.35 -2.81 10.25
N GLY A 358 2.91 -3.48 11.25
CA GLY A 358 4.04 -2.93 12.01
C GLY A 358 3.66 -1.80 12.97
N ASN A 359 4.62 -0.91 13.25
CA ASN A 359 4.59 0.06 14.34
C ASN A 359 4.72 1.52 13.85
N LEU A 360 4.51 1.77 12.55
CA LEU A 360 4.67 3.10 11.98
C LEU A 360 3.36 3.89 12.00
N ILE A 361 3.48 5.21 12.16
CA ILE A 361 2.42 6.19 12.04
C ILE A 361 2.84 7.19 10.98
N ALA A 362 2.02 7.38 9.94
CA ALA A 362 2.16 8.48 9.01
C ALA A 362 1.45 9.72 9.56
N PHE A 363 1.97 10.89 9.25
CA PHE A 363 1.43 12.15 9.74
C PHE A 363 1.70 13.31 8.78
N THR A 364 0.94 14.36 8.92
CA THR A 364 1.23 15.68 8.36
C THR A 364 2.05 16.49 9.36
N LYS A 365 3.12 17.13 8.92
CA LYS A 365 3.89 18.09 9.72
C LYS A 365 3.94 19.44 9.03
N GLN A 366 3.62 20.49 9.75
CA GLN A 366 3.82 21.87 9.33
C GLN A 366 4.97 22.49 10.13
N ASN A 367 5.97 23.01 9.43
CA ASN A 367 7.06 23.75 10.05
C ASN A 367 7.51 24.89 9.13
N GLU A 368 7.65 26.10 9.66
CA GLU A 368 8.16 27.28 8.93
C GLU A 368 7.40 27.57 7.61
N GLY A 369 6.09 27.31 7.57
CA GLY A 369 5.22 27.58 6.43
C GLY A 369 5.23 26.52 5.32
N VAL A 370 5.97 25.42 5.49
CA VAL A 370 5.97 24.26 4.58
C VAL A 370 5.37 23.04 5.25
N PHE A 371 4.83 22.15 4.43
CA PHE A 371 4.19 20.93 4.87
C PHE A 371 4.97 19.69 4.40
N HIS A 372 4.91 18.66 5.21
CA HIS A 372 5.58 17.40 4.99
C HIS A 372 4.64 16.24 5.31
N ILE A 373 4.70 15.17 4.54
CA ILE A 373 4.31 13.85 4.99
C ILE A 373 5.52 13.23 5.67
N GLY A 374 5.33 12.77 6.89
CA GLY A 374 6.36 12.07 7.67
C GLY A 374 5.87 10.76 8.22
N ILE A 375 6.80 9.96 8.70
CA ILE A 375 6.56 8.71 9.44
C ILE A 375 7.37 8.70 10.73
N MET A 376 6.84 8.05 11.77
CA MET A 376 7.55 7.78 13.02
C MET A 376 7.06 6.46 13.62
N SER A 377 7.83 5.90 14.57
CA SER A 377 7.35 4.77 15.36
C SER A 377 6.27 5.20 16.35
N SER A 378 5.47 4.26 16.86
CA SER A 378 4.48 4.54 17.91
C SER A 378 5.08 4.98 19.23
N GLU A 379 6.38 4.84 19.42
CA GLU A 379 7.13 5.36 20.57
C GLU A 379 7.57 6.81 20.37
N GLY A 380 7.38 7.38 19.15
CA GLY A 380 7.81 8.73 18.79
C GLY A 380 9.29 8.80 18.40
N LEU A 381 9.88 7.67 18.02
CA LEU A 381 11.25 7.57 17.58
C LEU A 381 11.32 7.48 16.04
N GLU A 382 12.52 7.70 15.49
CA GLU A 382 12.80 7.53 14.07
C GLU A 382 11.93 8.40 13.14
N GLU A 383 11.65 9.65 13.55
CA GLU A 383 10.95 10.59 12.68
C GLU A 383 11.69 10.78 11.36
N THR A 384 11.00 10.49 10.26
CA THR A 384 11.51 10.67 8.89
C THR A 384 10.50 11.49 8.08
N LEU A 385 10.94 12.61 7.51
CA LEU A 385 10.13 13.40 6.60
C LEU A 385 10.34 12.88 5.17
N LEU A 386 9.25 12.47 4.52
CA LEU A 386 9.27 11.84 3.20
C LEU A 386 9.09 12.86 2.07
N THR A 387 8.38 13.96 2.34
CA THR A 387 8.06 14.98 1.35
C THR A 387 8.24 16.38 1.91
N THR A 388 8.30 17.36 1.02
CA THR A 388 8.29 18.80 1.34
C THR A 388 7.51 19.52 0.25
N SER A 389 6.49 20.33 0.63
CA SER A 389 5.71 21.12 -0.33
C SER A 389 5.00 22.29 0.34
N PHE A 390 4.25 23.06 -0.48
CA PHE A 390 3.36 24.12 0.00
C PHE A 390 2.26 23.58 0.91
N LEU A 391 1.62 22.44 0.55
CA LEU A 391 0.64 21.74 1.37
C LEU A 391 0.64 20.25 1.00
N ASP A 392 1.13 19.41 1.89
CA ASP A 392 1.00 17.95 1.86
C ASP A 392 0.23 17.51 3.10
N GLU A 393 -0.90 16.80 2.96
CA GLU A 393 -1.75 16.43 4.08
C GLU A 393 -2.52 15.13 3.88
N GLY A 394 -3.07 14.61 5.00
CA GLY A 394 -4.02 13.51 4.99
C GLY A 394 -3.45 12.19 4.47
N PRO A 395 -2.36 11.65 5.03
CA PRO A 395 -1.75 10.42 4.55
C PRO A 395 -2.66 9.20 4.79
N THR A 396 -2.59 8.24 3.85
CA THR A 396 -3.14 6.88 3.98
C THR A 396 -2.13 5.86 3.50
N TRP A 397 -2.18 4.65 4.05
CA TRP A 397 -1.24 3.58 3.77
C TRP A 397 -1.76 2.59 2.73
N SER A 398 -0.88 2.11 1.85
CA SER A 398 -1.11 0.88 1.08
C SER A 398 -1.30 -0.33 2.01
N PRO A 399 -1.99 -1.40 1.57
CA PRO A 399 -2.26 -2.59 2.40
C PRO A 399 -1.03 -3.22 3.04
N ASN A 400 0.12 -3.14 2.37
CA ASN A 400 1.39 -3.69 2.85
C ASN A 400 2.21 -2.71 3.72
N GLY A 401 1.72 -1.48 3.94
CA GLY A 401 2.45 -0.48 4.71
C GLY A 401 3.72 0.07 4.06
N ARG A 402 3.86 -0.08 2.73
CA ARG A 402 5.05 0.32 1.98
C ARG A 402 4.91 1.67 1.29
N VAL A 403 3.72 2.00 0.81
CA VAL A 403 3.43 3.22 0.06
C VAL A 403 2.44 4.07 0.83
N ILE A 404 2.66 5.37 0.85
CA ILE A 404 1.76 6.36 1.44
C ILE A 404 1.17 7.19 0.31
N MET A 405 -0.16 7.31 0.28
CA MET A 405 -0.88 8.24 -0.59
C MET A 405 -1.40 9.41 0.24
N PHE A 406 -1.38 10.60 -0.33
CA PHE A 406 -1.74 11.85 0.37
C PHE A 406 -2.25 12.90 -0.60
N THR A 407 -2.80 13.98 -0.08
CA THR A 407 -3.20 15.15 -0.85
C THR A 407 -2.06 16.15 -0.92
N ARG A 408 -1.71 16.61 -2.13
CA ARG A 408 -0.82 17.76 -2.36
C ARG A 408 -1.59 18.89 -2.98
N GLU A 409 -1.51 20.08 -2.41
CA GLU A 409 -2.02 21.30 -3.04
C GLU A 409 -0.88 22.18 -3.54
N THR A 410 -1.11 22.82 -4.68
CA THR A 410 -0.22 23.84 -5.23
C THR A 410 -0.65 25.23 -4.79
N SER A 411 0.31 26.14 -4.59
CA SER A 411 0.05 27.53 -4.21
C SER A 411 -0.57 28.36 -5.34
N GLY A 412 -1.21 29.49 -4.98
CA GLY A 412 -1.70 30.49 -5.91
C GLY A 412 -3.19 30.38 -6.27
N SER A 413 -3.68 31.36 -7.05
CA SER A 413 -5.10 31.46 -7.45
C SER A 413 -5.56 30.30 -8.35
N GLY A 414 -4.64 29.69 -9.10
CA GLY A 414 -4.87 28.49 -9.91
C GLY A 414 -4.51 27.18 -9.23
N GLY A 415 -4.17 27.20 -7.93
CA GLY A 415 -3.76 26.01 -7.19
C GLY A 415 -4.81 24.89 -7.24
N SER A 416 -4.35 23.67 -7.46
CA SER A 416 -5.18 22.46 -7.53
C SER A 416 -4.71 21.43 -6.53
N SER A 417 -5.65 20.61 -6.06
CA SER A 417 -5.33 19.45 -5.22
C SER A 417 -5.09 18.24 -6.12
N THR A 418 -4.08 17.45 -5.80
CA THR A 418 -3.71 16.23 -6.53
C THR A 418 -3.33 15.15 -5.53
N LEU A 419 -3.79 13.93 -5.75
CA LEU A 419 -3.30 12.78 -4.98
C LEU A 419 -1.89 12.43 -5.45
N TYR A 420 -0.99 12.29 -4.50
CA TYR A 420 0.39 11.83 -4.69
C TYR A 420 0.63 10.55 -3.89
N SER A 421 1.58 9.75 -4.33
CA SER A 421 2.11 8.62 -3.58
C SER A 421 3.61 8.74 -3.41
N VAL A 422 4.13 8.20 -2.30
CA VAL A 422 5.55 8.13 -1.97
C VAL A 422 5.85 6.82 -1.26
N ASP A 423 7.01 6.22 -1.53
CA ASP A 423 7.51 5.07 -0.77
C ASP A 423 7.98 5.49 0.63
N VAL A 424 7.92 4.60 1.61
CA VAL A 424 8.39 4.86 3.00
C VAL A 424 9.88 5.22 3.09
N THR A 425 10.64 5.02 2.03
CA THR A 425 12.03 5.48 1.91
C THR A 425 12.15 6.94 1.47
N GLY A 426 11.03 7.62 1.14
CA GLY A 426 11.00 8.95 0.55
C GLY A 426 11.24 8.96 -0.97
N GLN A 427 11.46 7.80 -1.57
CA GLN A 427 11.66 7.65 -3.02
C GLN A 427 10.33 7.50 -3.76
N ASN A 428 10.38 7.53 -5.09
CA ASN A 428 9.25 7.24 -5.97
C ASN A 428 8.02 8.14 -5.72
N LEU A 429 8.27 9.42 -5.41
CA LEU A 429 7.23 10.44 -5.28
C LEU A 429 6.61 10.73 -6.65
N LYS A 430 5.31 10.44 -6.81
CA LYS A 430 4.62 10.61 -8.09
C LYS A 430 3.16 11.04 -7.92
N PRO A 431 2.60 11.80 -8.90
CA PRO A 431 1.17 12.10 -8.93
C PRO A 431 0.37 10.82 -9.29
N VAL A 432 -0.81 10.69 -8.68
CA VAL A 432 -1.76 9.60 -8.94
C VAL A 432 -3.02 10.15 -9.63
N ARG A 433 -3.61 11.22 -9.08
CA ARG A 433 -4.86 11.76 -9.60
C ARG A 433 -5.00 13.26 -9.34
N ALA A 434 -5.17 14.04 -10.40
CA ALA A 434 -5.44 15.49 -10.32
C ALA A 434 -6.89 15.78 -9.89
N ASN A 435 -7.12 16.99 -9.39
CA ASN A 435 -8.42 17.49 -8.90
C ASN A 435 -9.05 16.56 -7.87
N SER A 436 -8.28 16.17 -6.87
CA SER A 436 -8.66 15.16 -5.89
C SER A 436 -8.00 15.38 -4.55
N SER A 437 -8.69 15.00 -3.46
CA SER A 437 -8.19 15.07 -2.08
C SER A 437 -8.66 13.88 -1.25
N ASP A 438 -8.20 13.82 0.00
CA ASP A 438 -8.65 12.92 1.05
C ASP A 438 -8.61 11.43 0.63
N PRO A 439 -7.46 10.86 0.28
CA PRO A 439 -7.39 9.47 -0.11
C PRO A 439 -7.62 8.54 1.09
N SER A 440 -8.25 7.41 0.81
CA SER A 440 -8.33 6.26 1.71
C SER A 440 -8.03 5.00 0.94
N TRP A 441 -7.04 4.24 1.36
CA TRP A 441 -6.63 3.01 0.70
C TRP A 441 -7.30 1.79 1.37
N SER A 442 -7.87 0.89 0.57
CA SER A 442 -8.50 -0.34 1.07
C SER A 442 -7.44 -1.39 1.43
N LYS A 443 -7.84 -2.44 2.15
CA LYS A 443 -7.09 -3.70 2.17
C LYS A 443 -7.15 -4.36 0.77
N LEU A 444 -6.37 -5.43 0.59
CA LEU A 444 -6.46 -6.27 -0.61
C LEU A 444 -7.91 -6.74 -0.82
N LEU A 445 -8.32 -6.82 -2.08
CA LEU A 445 -9.64 -7.33 -2.46
C LEU A 445 -9.64 -8.88 -2.39
N ASN A 446 -10.67 -9.44 -1.79
CA ASN A 446 -10.87 -10.90 -1.69
C ASN A 446 -11.41 -11.49 -3.00
#